data_258b0c653c6f445392b4d1aef145e683
#
_entry.id   258b0c653c6f445392b4d1aef145e683
#
_cell.length_a   1.000
_cell.length_b   1.000
_cell.length_c   1.000
_cell.angle_alpha   90.00
_cell.angle_beta   90.00
_cell.angle_gamma   90.00
#
_symmetry.space_group_name_H-M   'P 1'
#
loop_
_entity.id
_entity.type
_entity.pdbx_description
1 polymer ?
#
loop_
_entity_poly.entity_id
_entity_poly.type
_entity_poly.pdbx_seq_one_letter_code
_entity_poly.pdbx_strand_id
1 'polypeptide(L)'
;MALRGKFQRPQNRPATIEYTEKGLSKLCCKTQRNLESPLFQAFFSTYVPEKAFSVCIKDSVFIDPPYNTGNDFIYADDFKMESEEWKVESGEWSEEGDRLFKNTDTNGRFHSDWCSMIYSRLMLARNLLASDGAIFISIDDNERENLQKICDEVFGTVNYVATFPWRKRTAKSDVPFGVSQDYEWIILYAKSSQYAARISGTERQYYETPDYPGKQWRIHDLTTQRTAFERPNSNFDMVNPKNGDVFQVNPLRTWAVTKETFDEYYAAGKIVFPGDYDFLRISKPAFRYWKEDDVKKAGDFYGMMSASTKLPDDIGMSLDGTKEITELFNGKVFSFPKTTKLIKHFVDMSTKNDDAAIILDFFSGSATTAHAVMQLNAEDGGHRKFIMVQLPEKCDESSEAYKAGYKNICEIGKERIRRAGEKILKEQLANNNSTLNSPNSKLDIGFRVLKLDSTNMKDVYYAPSDYNQDFLHQLESNIKDDRTDLDLLFGCLIDWGLPLSLPYKSEQLGGCTVHTYNDGDLIACFDANVPESVVKEIAQRKPLRAVFRDSGFASSPEKINMFEIFKLYMPEDANDISKCVRVI
;
A
#
# COMPACT_ATOMS: atom_id res chain seq x y z
N MET A 1 -13.58 -1.37 -16.75
CA MET A 1 -14.15 -0.22 -17.42
C MET A 1 -13.38 0.02 -18.72
N ALA A 2 -13.91 -0.42 -19.83
CA ALA A 2 -13.27 -0.24 -21.13
C ALA A 2 -13.60 1.15 -21.68
N LEU A 3 -12.72 2.12 -21.51
CA LEU A 3 -12.80 3.38 -22.26
C LEU A 3 -12.42 3.13 -23.72
N ARG A 4 -13.38 2.76 -24.57
CA ARG A 4 -13.24 2.83 -26.03
C ARG A 4 -13.62 4.23 -26.49
N GLY A 5 -12.73 5.20 -26.29
CA GLY A 5 -12.79 6.48 -26.99
C GLY A 5 -12.34 6.32 -28.44
N LYS A 6 -13.06 6.92 -29.38
CA LYS A 6 -12.67 7.02 -30.80
C LYS A 6 -11.26 7.59 -30.94
N PHE A 7 -10.32 6.80 -31.44
CA PHE A 7 -9.05 7.32 -31.94
C PHE A 7 -8.80 6.84 -33.36
N GLN A 8 -8.80 7.79 -34.29
CA GLN A 8 -8.21 7.61 -35.61
C GLN A 8 -6.71 7.41 -35.45
N ARG A 9 -6.16 6.39 -36.13
CA ARG A 9 -4.71 6.10 -36.14
C ARG A 9 -3.93 7.28 -36.70
N PRO A 10 -2.95 7.85 -36.03
CA PRO A 10 -1.94 8.70 -36.67
C PRO A 10 -0.84 7.80 -37.23
N GLN A 11 -0.45 8.13 -38.48
CA GLN A 11 0.69 7.52 -39.16
C GLN A 11 2.01 7.78 -38.42
N ASN A 12 2.93 6.83 -38.53
CA ASN A 12 4.28 6.78 -37.97
C ASN A 12 5.06 8.10 -38.09
N ARG A 13 5.46 8.67 -36.95
CA ARG A 13 6.66 9.53 -36.81
C ARG A 13 7.39 9.16 -35.52
N PRO A 14 8.75 9.12 -35.50
CA PRO A 14 9.51 8.86 -34.29
C PRO A 14 9.30 10.02 -33.31
N ALA A 15 9.01 9.70 -32.05
CA ALA A 15 8.77 10.67 -30.99
C ALA A 15 10.10 11.04 -30.31
N THR A 16 10.47 12.30 -30.42
CA THR A 16 11.47 12.93 -29.56
C THR A 16 10.83 13.18 -28.19
N ILE A 17 11.44 12.68 -27.12
CA ILE A 17 10.90 12.78 -25.76
C ILE A 17 11.46 14.05 -25.11
N GLU A 18 10.63 15.07 -24.94
CA GLU A 18 10.92 16.19 -24.04
C GLU A 18 10.33 15.92 -22.65
N TYR A 19 11.20 15.93 -21.66
CA TYR A 19 10.83 15.70 -20.25
C TYR A 19 10.39 17.02 -19.61
N THR A 20 9.08 17.23 -19.51
CA THR A 20 8.47 18.23 -18.63
C THR A 20 7.42 17.53 -17.75
N GLU A 21 7.11 18.09 -16.57
CA GLU A 21 6.06 17.52 -15.68
C GLU A 21 4.72 17.27 -16.41
N LYS A 22 4.41 18.06 -17.42
CA LYS A 22 3.28 17.83 -18.35
C LYS A 22 3.49 16.66 -19.31
N GLY A 23 4.72 16.21 -19.53
CA GLY A 23 5.06 15.07 -20.37
C GLY A 23 4.85 13.72 -19.70
N LEU A 24 4.98 13.66 -18.38
CA LEU A 24 4.78 12.42 -17.60
C LEU A 24 3.32 11.96 -17.63
N SER A 25 2.36 12.89 -17.55
CA SER A 25 0.94 12.55 -17.68
C SER A 25 0.59 12.01 -19.07
N LYS A 26 1.21 12.57 -20.13
CA LYS A 26 1.04 12.07 -21.51
C LYS A 26 1.77 10.76 -21.76
N LEU A 27 2.89 10.51 -21.07
CA LEU A 27 3.63 9.24 -21.17
C LEU A 27 2.86 8.11 -20.46
N CYS A 28 2.26 8.40 -19.30
CA CYS A 28 1.39 7.46 -18.59
C CYS A 28 0.20 7.03 -19.46
N CYS A 29 -0.48 7.98 -20.13
CA CYS A 29 -1.55 7.67 -21.08
C CYS A 29 -1.07 6.90 -22.33
N LYS A 30 0.20 7.04 -22.73
CA LYS A 30 0.75 6.30 -23.88
C LYS A 30 1.25 4.92 -23.49
N THR A 31 1.81 4.77 -22.29
CA THR A 31 2.26 3.47 -21.77
C THR A 31 1.06 2.59 -21.43
N GLN A 32 -0.06 3.18 -20.98
CA GLN A 32 -1.33 2.47 -20.79
C GLN A 32 -1.86 1.77 -22.07
N ARG A 33 -1.47 2.22 -23.26
CA ARG A 33 -1.91 1.59 -24.51
C ARG A 33 -1.20 0.27 -24.82
N ASN A 34 -0.10 -0.03 -24.15
CA ASN A 34 0.70 -1.24 -24.39
C ASN A 34 0.62 -2.26 -23.24
N LEU A 35 -0.17 -2.00 -22.19
CA LEU A 35 -0.31 -2.84 -21.03
C LEU A 35 -1.71 -3.47 -21.02
N GLU A 36 -1.86 -4.60 -21.69
CA GLU A 36 -3.15 -5.26 -21.94
C GLU A 36 -3.46 -6.37 -20.93
N SER A 37 -3.44 -6.08 -19.63
CA SER A 37 -4.29 -6.82 -18.69
C SER A 37 -5.52 -5.97 -18.38
N PRO A 38 -6.72 -6.29 -18.93
CA PRO A 38 -7.89 -5.42 -18.78
C PRO A 38 -8.28 -5.17 -17.33
N LEU A 39 -8.11 -6.17 -16.45
CA LEU A 39 -8.47 -6.11 -15.04
C LEU A 39 -7.53 -5.20 -14.23
N PHE A 40 -6.24 -5.33 -14.44
CA PHE A 40 -5.25 -4.54 -13.70
C PHE A 40 -5.19 -3.09 -14.22
N GLN A 41 -5.29 -2.90 -15.53
CA GLN A 41 -5.41 -1.58 -16.17
C GLN A 41 -6.69 -0.86 -15.74
N ALA A 42 -7.82 -1.55 -15.72
CA ALA A 42 -9.08 -0.95 -15.32
C ALA A 42 -9.06 -0.56 -13.85
N PHE A 43 -8.50 -1.35 -12.94
CA PHE A 43 -8.34 -0.97 -11.54
C PHE A 43 -7.51 0.30 -11.41
N PHE A 44 -6.36 0.39 -12.07
CA PHE A 44 -5.45 1.52 -11.93
C PHE A 44 -5.82 2.71 -12.82
N SER A 45 -6.33 2.52 -14.04
CA SER A 45 -6.80 3.64 -14.88
C SER A 45 -8.09 4.26 -14.37
N THR A 46 -8.89 3.49 -13.64
CA THR A 46 -10.15 3.92 -13.07
C THR A 46 -9.96 4.59 -11.69
N TYR A 47 -8.95 4.16 -10.94
CA TYR A 47 -8.60 4.73 -9.63
C TYR A 47 -7.75 6.01 -9.74
N VAL A 48 -7.19 6.30 -10.92
CA VAL A 48 -6.25 7.42 -11.10
C VAL A 48 -6.64 8.26 -12.31
N PRO A 49 -7.68 9.11 -12.20
CA PRO A 49 -7.83 10.23 -13.16
C PRO A 49 -6.60 11.13 -13.08
N GLU A 50 -6.27 11.84 -14.16
CA GLU A 50 -5.08 12.72 -14.24
C GLU A 50 -4.93 13.70 -13.05
N LYS A 51 -6.02 14.03 -12.35
CA LYS A 51 -6.01 14.84 -11.12
C LYS A 51 -5.89 14.02 -9.83
N ALA A 52 -6.10 12.72 -9.86
CA ALA A 52 -5.98 11.83 -8.70
C ALA A 52 -4.57 11.24 -8.53
N PHE A 53 -3.61 11.60 -9.38
CA PHE A 53 -2.18 11.37 -9.11
C PHE A 53 -1.69 12.07 -7.81
N SER A 54 -2.52 12.89 -7.17
CA SER A 54 -2.26 13.40 -5.83
C SER A 54 -2.56 12.38 -4.72
N VAL A 55 -3.23 11.27 -5.02
CA VAL A 55 -3.34 10.13 -4.10
C VAL A 55 -2.21 9.15 -4.45
N CYS A 56 -0.98 9.58 -4.27
CA CYS A 56 0.15 8.68 -4.22
C CYS A 56 -0.12 7.69 -3.08
N ILE A 57 0.01 6.39 -3.35
CA ILE A 57 0.14 5.37 -2.30
C ILE A 57 1.44 5.70 -1.61
N LYS A 58 1.34 6.37 -0.44
CA LYS A 58 2.49 7.10 0.08
C LYS A 58 3.64 6.19 0.42
N ASP A 59 3.44 5.03 1.06
CA ASP A 59 4.56 4.57 1.85
C ASP A 59 4.98 3.14 1.60
N SER A 60 4.09 2.22 1.28
CA SER A 60 4.52 0.82 1.18
C SER A 60 3.64 -0.03 0.26
N VAL A 61 4.31 -0.78 -0.60
CA VAL A 61 3.72 -1.90 -1.33
C VAL A 61 4.35 -3.17 -0.81
N PHE A 62 3.54 -4.13 -0.36
CA PHE A 62 3.99 -5.47 -0.02
C PHE A 62 3.29 -6.46 -0.94
N ILE A 63 4.04 -7.34 -1.60
CA ILE A 63 3.47 -8.39 -2.45
C ILE A 63 4.13 -9.74 -2.21
N ASP A 64 3.32 -10.78 -2.36
CA ASP A 64 3.71 -12.18 -2.31
C ASP A 64 3.24 -12.87 -3.61
N PRO A 65 3.93 -12.63 -4.75
CA PRO A 65 3.52 -13.15 -6.04
C PRO A 65 3.69 -14.68 -6.09
N PRO A 66 3.07 -15.38 -7.06
CA PRO A 66 3.35 -16.79 -7.29
C PRO A 66 4.85 -17.01 -7.56
N TYR A 67 5.44 -18.06 -6.97
CA TYR A 67 6.89 -18.32 -7.00
C TYR A 67 7.36 -19.12 -8.22
N ASN A 68 6.45 -19.43 -9.12
CA ASN A 68 6.72 -20.21 -10.34
C ASN A 68 7.29 -21.60 -10.03
N THR A 69 6.68 -22.33 -9.12
CA THR A 69 7.12 -23.66 -8.66
C THR A 69 6.64 -24.80 -9.55
N GLY A 70 6.08 -24.51 -10.72
CA GLY A 70 5.49 -25.49 -11.66
C GLY A 70 4.04 -25.88 -11.33
N ASN A 71 3.49 -25.38 -10.24
CA ASN A 71 2.10 -25.60 -9.82
C ASN A 71 1.32 -24.30 -9.64
N ASP A 72 1.99 -23.19 -9.80
CA ASP A 72 1.40 -21.86 -9.62
C ASP A 72 0.61 -21.43 -10.86
N PHE A 73 -0.47 -20.71 -10.63
CA PHE A 73 -1.17 -20.02 -11.69
C PHE A 73 -0.45 -18.73 -12.02
N ILE A 74 -0.21 -18.48 -13.30
CA ILE A 74 0.24 -17.18 -13.81
C ILE A 74 -0.87 -16.58 -14.67
N TYR A 75 -0.91 -15.25 -14.71
CA TYR A 75 -1.87 -14.54 -15.52
C TYR A 75 -1.30 -14.33 -16.90
N ALA A 76 -2.05 -14.71 -17.93
CA ALA A 76 -1.59 -14.56 -19.30
C ALA A 76 -1.72 -13.12 -19.76
N ASP A 77 -0.59 -12.45 -19.90
CA ASP A 77 -0.49 -11.13 -20.53
C ASP A 77 -0.05 -11.31 -22.01
N ASP A 78 -0.91 -11.94 -22.83
CA ASP A 78 -0.59 -12.16 -24.24
C ASP A 78 -0.77 -10.90 -25.09
N PHE A 79 0.28 -10.55 -25.82
CA PHE A 79 0.30 -9.46 -26.81
C PHE A 79 -0.25 -9.86 -28.19
N LYS A 80 -0.78 -11.07 -28.36
CA LYS A 80 -1.34 -11.56 -29.62
C LYS A 80 -2.84 -11.30 -29.70
N MET A 81 -3.26 -10.59 -30.71
CA MET A 81 -4.67 -10.52 -31.14
C MET A 81 -5.03 -11.82 -31.85
N GLU A 82 -5.52 -12.80 -31.13
CA GLU A 82 -6.20 -13.97 -31.69
C GLU A 82 -7.72 -13.81 -31.54
N SER A 83 -8.50 -14.43 -32.46
CA SER A 83 -9.96 -14.30 -32.39
C SER A 83 -10.51 -14.96 -31.13
N GLU A 84 -11.48 -14.31 -30.48
CA GLU A 84 -12.06 -14.76 -29.22
C GLU A 84 -12.71 -16.15 -29.31
N GLU A 85 -13.28 -16.47 -30.48
CA GLU A 85 -13.93 -17.77 -30.72
C GLU A 85 -12.96 -18.96 -30.64
N TRP A 86 -11.73 -18.82 -31.16
CA TRP A 86 -10.72 -19.90 -31.11
C TRP A 86 -10.24 -20.18 -29.68
N LYS A 87 -10.23 -19.17 -28.84
CA LYS A 87 -9.75 -19.26 -27.45
C LYS A 87 -10.72 -20.01 -26.53
N VAL A 88 -12.01 -19.90 -26.79
CA VAL A 88 -13.04 -20.64 -26.06
C VAL A 88 -13.04 -22.12 -26.49
N GLU A 89 -12.92 -22.40 -27.79
CA GLU A 89 -12.84 -23.79 -28.31
C GLU A 89 -11.59 -24.53 -27.88
N SER A 90 -10.46 -23.84 -27.69
CA SER A 90 -9.21 -24.45 -27.23
C SER A 90 -9.18 -24.72 -25.70
N GLY A 91 -10.17 -24.24 -24.95
CA GLY A 91 -10.23 -24.37 -23.50
C GLY A 91 -9.24 -23.46 -22.74
N GLU A 92 -8.63 -22.50 -23.44
CA GLU A 92 -7.72 -21.52 -22.81
C GLU A 92 -8.45 -20.45 -22.01
N TRP A 93 -9.76 -20.27 -22.25
CA TRP A 93 -10.62 -19.34 -21.52
C TRP A 93 -11.77 -20.09 -20.86
N SER A 94 -12.15 -19.64 -19.64
CA SER A 94 -13.43 -20.05 -19.09
C SER A 94 -14.58 -19.34 -19.83
N GLU A 95 -15.77 -19.90 -19.82
CA GLU A 95 -16.99 -19.24 -20.35
C GLU A 95 -17.29 -17.90 -19.68
N GLU A 96 -16.60 -17.59 -18.56
CA GLU A 96 -16.71 -16.36 -17.77
C GLU A 96 -15.60 -15.34 -18.11
N GLY A 97 -14.68 -15.63 -19.06
CA GLY A 97 -13.65 -14.71 -19.54
C GLY A 97 -12.39 -14.62 -18.68
N ASP A 98 -12.19 -15.53 -17.73
CA ASP A 98 -11.01 -15.55 -16.86
C ASP A 98 -9.90 -16.40 -17.46
N ARG A 99 -8.74 -15.80 -17.69
CA ARG A 99 -7.57 -16.48 -18.21
C ARG A 99 -6.54 -16.72 -17.11
N LEU A 100 -6.67 -17.86 -16.46
CA LEU A 100 -5.69 -18.40 -15.52
C LEU A 100 -5.16 -19.71 -16.09
N PHE A 101 -3.87 -19.79 -16.36
CA PHE A 101 -3.27 -21.07 -16.75
C PHE A 101 -2.17 -21.49 -15.78
N LYS A 102 -2.08 -22.78 -15.57
CA LYS A 102 -1.04 -23.35 -14.74
C LYS A 102 0.27 -23.35 -15.51
N ASN A 103 1.28 -22.63 -15.01
CA ASN A 103 2.61 -22.62 -15.60
C ASN A 103 3.37 -23.86 -15.14
N THR A 104 3.51 -24.83 -16.02
CA THR A 104 4.18 -26.11 -15.74
C THR A 104 5.59 -26.13 -16.32
N ASP A 105 6.48 -26.93 -15.74
CA ASP A 105 7.86 -27.11 -16.21
C ASP A 105 7.96 -27.58 -17.68
N THR A 106 6.86 -28.08 -18.25
CA THR A 106 6.79 -28.46 -19.68
C THR A 106 6.57 -27.26 -20.60
N ASN A 107 6.25 -26.08 -20.04
CA ASN A 107 6.13 -24.85 -20.81
C ASN A 107 7.52 -24.37 -21.23
N GLY A 108 7.83 -24.35 -22.53
CA GLY A 108 9.10 -23.82 -23.05
C GLY A 108 9.34 -22.32 -22.75
N ARG A 109 8.33 -21.60 -22.26
CA ARG A 109 8.36 -20.19 -21.90
C ARG A 109 8.21 -19.96 -20.39
N PHE A 110 8.40 -21.00 -19.59
CA PHE A 110 8.15 -21.05 -18.16
C PHE A 110 8.56 -19.78 -17.39
N HIS A 111 9.83 -19.39 -17.48
CA HIS A 111 10.34 -18.20 -16.83
C HIS A 111 9.89 -16.89 -17.51
N SER A 112 9.84 -16.87 -18.85
CA SER A 112 9.52 -15.64 -19.59
C SER A 112 8.07 -15.21 -19.41
N ASP A 113 7.14 -16.14 -19.32
CA ASP A 113 5.73 -15.85 -19.09
C ASP A 113 5.52 -15.29 -17.68
N TRP A 114 6.19 -15.86 -16.68
CA TRP A 114 6.21 -15.32 -15.32
C TRP A 114 6.85 -13.92 -15.27
N CYS A 115 7.99 -13.72 -15.93
CA CYS A 115 8.66 -12.42 -16.00
C CYS A 115 7.76 -11.36 -16.64
N SER A 116 7.05 -11.68 -17.72
CA SER A 116 6.13 -10.75 -18.39
C SER A 116 4.98 -10.33 -17.46
N MET A 117 4.40 -11.32 -16.76
CA MET A 117 3.34 -11.07 -15.79
C MET A 117 3.80 -10.13 -14.65
N ILE A 118 4.98 -10.35 -14.09
CA ILE A 118 5.50 -9.52 -12.99
C ILE A 118 5.94 -8.14 -13.48
N TYR A 119 6.61 -8.06 -14.63
CA TYR A 119 7.13 -6.80 -15.18
C TYR A 119 6.04 -5.74 -15.36
N SER A 120 4.94 -6.11 -16.01
CA SER A 120 3.82 -5.20 -16.26
C SER A 120 3.23 -4.62 -14.97
N ARG A 121 3.11 -5.45 -13.93
CA ARG A 121 2.57 -5.08 -12.61
C ARG A 121 3.53 -4.19 -11.82
N LEU A 122 4.82 -4.48 -11.86
CA LEU A 122 5.83 -3.66 -11.19
C LEU A 122 5.97 -2.28 -11.82
N MET A 123 5.84 -2.16 -13.14
CA MET A 123 5.79 -0.86 -13.84
C MET A 123 4.66 0.03 -13.32
N LEU A 124 3.48 -0.55 -13.10
CA LEU A 124 2.34 0.17 -12.54
C LEU A 124 2.57 0.50 -11.05
N ALA A 125 3.02 -0.47 -10.26
CA ALA A 125 3.32 -0.28 -8.84
C ALA A 125 4.31 0.85 -8.62
N ARG A 126 5.39 0.92 -9.43
CA ARG A 126 6.35 2.02 -9.39
C ARG A 126 5.69 3.39 -9.55
N ASN A 127 4.71 3.51 -10.44
CA ASN A 127 4.03 4.79 -10.67
C ASN A 127 3.12 5.20 -9.51
N LEU A 128 2.59 4.23 -8.77
CA LEU A 128 1.74 4.47 -7.60
C LEU A 128 2.52 4.81 -6.34
N LEU A 129 3.79 4.40 -6.23
CA LEU A 129 4.64 4.74 -5.09
C LEU A 129 4.93 6.24 -5.04
N ALA A 130 4.85 6.81 -3.83
CA ALA A 130 5.33 8.14 -3.52
C ALA A 130 6.86 8.22 -3.65
N SER A 131 7.41 9.42 -3.64
CA SER A 131 8.86 9.63 -3.74
C SER A 131 9.65 8.99 -2.60
N ASP A 132 9.06 8.88 -1.42
CA ASP A 132 9.58 8.27 -0.19
C ASP A 132 9.04 6.86 0.06
N GLY A 133 8.27 6.31 -0.88
CA GLY A 133 7.67 4.98 -0.79
C GLY A 133 8.63 3.85 -1.19
N ALA A 134 8.29 2.63 -0.81
CA ALA A 134 9.06 1.41 -1.10
C ALA A 134 8.19 0.21 -1.42
N ILE A 135 8.77 -0.79 -2.10
CA ILE A 135 8.13 -2.07 -2.40
C ILE A 135 8.92 -3.23 -1.80
N PHE A 136 8.20 -4.12 -1.12
CA PHE A 136 8.70 -5.38 -0.58
C PHE A 136 8.10 -6.52 -1.38
N ILE A 137 8.93 -7.40 -1.88
CA ILE A 137 8.52 -8.51 -2.74
C ILE A 137 9.07 -9.80 -2.17
N SER A 138 8.16 -10.69 -1.72
CA SER A 138 8.52 -12.05 -1.32
C SER A 138 8.80 -12.90 -2.53
N ILE A 139 9.84 -13.74 -2.46
CA ILE A 139 10.19 -14.70 -3.52
C ILE A 139 11.06 -15.82 -2.93
N ASP A 140 11.04 -16.99 -3.54
CA ASP A 140 12.00 -18.06 -3.27
C ASP A 140 13.14 -18.10 -4.31
N ASP A 141 13.96 -19.14 -4.25
CA ASP A 141 15.12 -19.27 -5.13
C ASP A 141 14.77 -19.51 -6.60
N ASN A 142 13.52 -19.93 -6.94
CA ASN A 142 13.15 -20.26 -8.32
C ASN A 142 13.23 -19.05 -9.26
N GLU A 143 12.71 -17.89 -8.82
CA GLU A 143 12.63 -16.69 -9.66
C GLU A 143 13.35 -15.46 -9.06
N ARG A 144 14.10 -15.63 -7.98
CA ARG A 144 14.80 -14.54 -7.29
C ARG A 144 15.70 -13.71 -8.20
N GLU A 145 16.51 -14.37 -9.03
CA GLU A 145 17.43 -13.67 -9.93
C GLU A 145 16.71 -12.92 -11.04
N ASN A 146 15.66 -13.53 -11.61
CA ASN A 146 14.86 -12.89 -12.63
C ASN A 146 14.08 -11.69 -12.05
N LEU A 147 13.48 -11.84 -10.87
CA LEU A 147 12.81 -10.75 -10.17
C LEU A 147 13.76 -9.59 -9.89
N GLN A 148 14.98 -9.85 -9.42
CA GLN A 148 15.94 -8.79 -9.15
C GLN A 148 16.32 -8.02 -10.41
N LYS A 149 16.54 -8.71 -11.54
CA LYS A 149 16.82 -8.05 -12.83
C LYS A 149 15.65 -7.18 -13.30
N ILE A 150 14.43 -7.67 -13.15
CA ILE A 150 13.21 -6.90 -13.47
C ILE A 150 13.12 -5.65 -12.58
N CYS A 151 13.34 -5.80 -11.27
CA CYS A 151 13.30 -4.68 -10.34
C CYS A 151 14.41 -3.66 -10.62
N ASP A 152 15.62 -4.10 -10.99
CA ASP A 152 16.72 -3.24 -11.41
C ASP A 152 16.36 -2.39 -12.63
N GLU A 153 15.65 -2.96 -13.59
CA GLU A 153 15.16 -2.24 -14.77
C GLU A 153 14.01 -1.28 -14.41
N VAL A 154 13.03 -1.76 -13.65
CA VAL A 154 11.82 -0.99 -13.32
C VAL A 154 12.14 0.13 -12.34
N PHE A 155 12.81 -0.13 -11.23
CA PHE A 155 13.05 0.85 -10.16
C PHE A 155 14.40 1.55 -10.29
N GLY A 156 15.37 0.93 -10.98
CA GLY A 156 16.76 1.34 -11.07
C GLY A 156 17.64 0.70 -10.00
N THR A 157 18.83 0.25 -10.38
CA THR A 157 19.80 -0.42 -9.48
C THR A 157 20.20 0.43 -8.27
N VAL A 158 20.21 1.76 -8.41
CA VAL A 158 20.54 2.71 -7.34
C VAL A 158 19.48 2.75 -6.23
N ASN A 159 18.28 2.26 -6.50
CA ASN A 159 17.15 2.21 -5.58
C ASN A 159 16.97 0.83 -4.93
N TYR A 160 17.85 -0.12 -5.21
CA TYR A 160 17.94 -1.35 -4.43
C TYR A 160 18.38 -1.02 -3.00
N VAL A 161 17.57 -1.44 -2.02
CA VAL A 161 17.83 -1.16 -0.61
C VAL A 161 18.45 -2.36 0.08
N ALA A 162 17.76 -3.50 0.04
CA ALA A 162 18.21 -4.71 0.74
C ALA A 162 17.47 -5.97 0.29
N THR A 163 18.02 -7.12 0.63
CA THR A 163 17.30 -8.41 0.63
C THR A 163 17.32 -8.98 2.04
N PHE A 164 16.14 -9.31 2.57
CA PHE A 164 15.97 -9.90 3.90
C PHE A 164 15.78 -11.41 3.77
N PRO A 165 16.65 -12.23 4.40
CA PRO A 165 16.43 -13.68 4.48
C PRO A 165 15.37 -13.97 5.54
N TRP A 166 14.21 -14.50 5.13
CA TRP A 166 13.19 -14.96 6.06
C TRP A 166 13.23 -16.47 6.20
N ARG A 167 13.41 -16.95 7.44
CA ARG A 167 13.42 -18.38 7.71
C ARG A 167 12.00 -18.93 7.66
N LYS A 168 11.68 -19.71 6.59
CA LYS A 168 10.34 -20.26 6.39
C LYS A 168 10.09 -21.56 7.14
N ARG A 169 11.14 -22.32 7.44
CA ARG A 169 11.04 -23.62 8.10
C ARG A 169 12.34 -23.99 8.83
N THR A 170 12.26 -25.04 9.64
CA THR A 170 13.44 -25.73 10.16
C THR A 170 13.96 -26.73 9.14
N ALA A 171 15.27 -27.02 9.16
CA ALA A 171 15.91 -27.98 8.29
C ALA A 171 15.22 -29.34 8.30
N LYS A 172 15.14 -29.98 7.11
CA LYS A 172 14.66 -31.34 6.94
C LYS A 172 15.82 -32.25 6.58
N SER A 173 15.78 -33.49 7.07
CA SER A 173 16.80 -34.51 6.78
C SER A 173 16.63 -35.16 5.39
N ASP A 174 15.40 -35.23 4.90
CA ASP A 174 15.06 -35.86 3.62
C ASP A 174 14.85 -34.80 2.55
N VAL A 175 15.95 -34.37 1.95
CA VAL A 175 15.97 -33.36 0.87
C VAL A 175 16.98 -33.77 -0.21
N PRO A 176 16.73 -33.44 -1.49
CA PRO A 176 17.67 -33.67 -2.59
C PRO A 176 19.05 -33.08 -2.24
N PHE A 177 20.09 -33.81 -2.54
CA PHE A 177 21.49 -33.41 -2.29
C PHE A 177 21.83 -33.08 -0.82
N GLY A 178 20.95 -33.41 0.15
CA GLY A 178 21.21 -33.25 1.58
C GLY A 178 21.22 -31.79 2.10
N VAL A 179 20.81 -30.83 1.29
CA VAL A 179 20.75 -29.40 1.66
C VAL A 179 19.31 -28.92 1.72
N SER A 180 18.85 -28.50 2.91
CA SER A 180 17.51 -27.95 3.09
C SER A 180 17.49 -26.45 2.75
N GLN A 181 16.56 -26.05 1.88
CA GLN A 181 16.29 -24.64 1.59
C GLN A 181 15.34 -24.08 2.65
N ASP A 182 15.91 -23.50 3.70
CA ASP A 182 15.16 -23.06 4.86
C ASP A 182 14.68 -21.62 4.78
N TYR A 183 15.12 -20.87 3.76
CA TYR A 183 14.87 -19.44 3.62
C TYR A 183 14.03 -19.13 2.37
N GLU A 184 13.30 -18.05 2.46
CA GLU A 184 12.75 -17.24 1.37
C GLU A 184 13.33 -15.83 1.48
N TRP A 185 13.14 -15.04 0.43
CA TRP A 185 13.74 -13.73 0.30
C TRP A 185 12.67 -12.65 0.23
N ILE A 186 12.86 -11.55 0.94
CA ILE A 186 12.07 -10.35 0.76
C ILE A 186 13.00 -9.29 0.15
N ILE A 187 12.76 -8.93 -1.11
CA ILE A 187 13.56 -7.94 -1.84
C ILE A 187 12.91 -6.58 -1.64
N LEU A 188 13.71 -5.58 -1.27
CA LEU A 188 13.27 -4.22 -1.02
C LEU A 188 13.88 -3.25 -2.02
N TYR A 189 13.01 -2.54 -2.73
CA TYR A 189 13.35 -1.40 -3.58
C TYR A 189 12.63 -0.14 -3.11
N ALA A 190 13.34 0.98 -3.11
CA ALA A 190 12.77 2.29 -2.87
C ALA A 190 12.27 2.93 -4.17
N LYS A 191 11.34 3.87 -4.08
CA LYS A 191 11.00 4.75 -5.22
C LYS A 191 12.13 5.71 -5.55
N SER A 192 12.78 6.26 -4.52
CA SER A 192 13.90 7.19 -4.64
C SER A 192 14.77 7.17 -3.37
N SER A 193 15.82 7.98 -3.36
CA SER A 193 16.71 8.19 -2.20
C SER A 193 16.03 8.89 -1.00
N GLN A 194 14.78 9.29 -1.12
CA GLN A 194 14.01 9.89 0.00
C GLN A 194 13.50 8.82 0.97
N TYR A 195 13.41 7.57 0.53
CA TYR A 195 13.02 6.46 1.41
C TYR A 195 14.03 6.24 2.54
N ALA A 196 13.53 6.03 3.75
CA ALA A 196 14.35 5.72 4.90
C ALA A 196 13.69 4.70 5.81
N ALA A 197 14.16 3.45 5.75
CA ALA A 197 13.72 2.40 6.67
C ALA A 197 14.07 2.77 8.12
N ARG A 198 13.10 2.71 9.01
CA ARG A 198 13.26 3.01 10.43
C ARG A 198 12.48 2.03 11.30
N ILE A 199 13.10 1.66 12.41
CA ILE A 199 12.47 0.86 13.46
C ILE A 199 12.61 1.60 14.79
N SER A 200 11.77 1.26 15.76
CA SER A 200 11.92 1.77 17.12
C SER A 200 13.30 1.41 17.66
N GLY A 201 14.04 2.40 18.09
CA GLY A 201 15.34 2.18 18.76
C GLY A 201 15.11 1.72 20.20
N THR A 202 16.15 1.11 20.78
CA THR A 202 16.18 0.85 22.22
C THR A 202 16.10 2.17 22.97
N GLU A 203 15.27 2.22 24.00
CA GLU A 203 15.19 3.41 24.84
C GLU A 203 16.56 3.71 25.43
N ARG A 204 17.05 4.93 25.18
CA ARG A 204 18.36 5.37 25.68
C ARG A 204 18.20 5.78 27.12
N GLN A 205 19.03 5.22 28.01
CA GLN A 205 19.07 5.63 29.40
C GLN A 205 19.72 7.01 29.52
N TYR A 206 18.97 7.98 30.00
CA TYR A 206 19.45 9.31 30.35
C TYR A 206 19.50 9.48 31.86
N TYR A 207 20.49 10.23 32.31
CA TYR A 207 20.70 10.59 33.70
C TYR A 207 20.48 12.09 33.89
N GLU A 208 20.02 12.46 35.05
CA GLU A 208 20.00 13.86 35.50
C GLU A 208 20.85 13.95 36.78
N THR A 209 21.72 14.94 36.86
CA THR A 209 22.70 15.03 37.96
C THR A 209 22.68 16.43 38.57
N PRO A 210 23.01 16.59 39.88
CA PRO A 210 22.91 17.86 40.59
C PRO A 210 23.80 18.98 40.03
N ASP A 211 24.90 18.62 39.36
CA ASP A 211 25.80 19.56 38.68
C ASP A 211 25.25 20.12 37.38
N TYR A 212 24.20 19.47 36.81
CA TYR A 212 23.49 19.89 35.61
C TYR A 212 21.98 19.73 35.79
N PRO A 213 21.35 20.56 36.68
CA PRO A 213 19.93 20.43 36.96
C PRO A 213 19.08 20.74 35.72
N GLY A 214 18.07 19.92 35.45
CA GLY A 214 17.16 20.06 34.32
C GLY A 214 17.77 19.63 32.97
N LYS A 215 19.04 19.18 32.93
CA LYS A 215 19.69 18.71 31.71
C LYS A 215 19.97 17.21 31.77
N GLN A 216 19.20 16.47 30.99
CA GLN A 216 19.39 15.03 30.87
C GLN A 216 20.57 14.69 29.92
N TRP A 217 21.36 13.69 30.30
CA TRP A 217 22.52 13.26 29.52
C TRP A 217 22.73 11.76 29.61
N ARG A 218 23.49 11.21 28.65
CA ARG A 218 23.90 9.78 28.62
C ARG A 218 25.39 9.64 28.37
N ILE A 219 25.91 8.48 28.70
CA ILE A 219 27.30 8.12 28.36
C ILE A 219 27.39 7.61 26.91
N HIS A 220 28.53 7.85 26.31
CA HIS A 220 28.93 7.28 25.02
C HIS A 220 30.42 6.98 25.03
N ASP A 221 30.83 5.95 24.25
CA ASP A 221 32.27 5.58 24.17
C ASP A 221 33.13 6.76 23.66
N LEU A 222 34.16 7.12 24.41
CA LEU A 222 35.11 8.16 24.05
C LEU A 222 36.21 7.64 23.12
N THR A 223 36.22 6.37 22.77
CA THR A 223 37.25 5.78 21.88
C THR A 223 36.71 5.57 20.46
N THR A 224 37.61 5.56 19.48
CA THR A 224 37.33 5.21 18.07
C THR A 224 37.98 3.87 17.73
N GLN A 225 37.55 3.24 16.64
CA GLN A 225 38.18 2.02 16.10
C GLN A 225 39.42 2.33 15.21
N ARG A 226 39.93 3.57 15.27
CA ARG A 226 41.15 3.96 14.56
C ARG A 226 42.36 3.67 15.40
N THR A 227 43.43 3.23 14.75
CA THR A 227 44.69 2.91 15.41
C THR A 227 45.52 4.16 15.72
N ALA A 228 46.52 4.03 16.60
CA ALA A 228 47.47 5.10 16.89
C ALA A 228 48.25 5.57 15.64
N PHE A 229 48.45 4.69 14.66
CA PHE A 229 49.08 5.04 13.39
C PHE A 229 48.18 5.95 12.53
N GLU A 230 46.89 5.69 12.51
CA GLU A 230 45.93 6.49 11.74
C GLU A 230 45.61 7.84 12.40
N ARG A 231 45.67 7.91 13.74
CA ARG A 231 45.33 9.11 14.53
C ARG A 231 46.34 9.34 15.67
N PRO A 232 47.58 9.68 15.39
CA PRO A 232 48.65 9.81 16.40
C PRO A 232 48.32 10.87 17.47
N ASN A 233 47.69 11.99 17.11
CA ASN A 233 47.33 13.07 18.04
C ASN A 233 46.20 12.69 19.02
N SER A 234 45.52 11.60 18.74
CA SER A 234 44.45 11.04 19.59
C SER A 234 44.92 9.84 20.42
N ASN A 235 46.22 9.50 20.36
CA ASN A 235 46.83 8.45 21.14
C ASN A 235 47.74 9.08 22.23
N PHE A 236 47.14 9.42 23.37
CA PHE A 236 47.81 10.06 24.50
C PHE A 236 47.23 9.54 25.81
N ASP A 237 48.00 9.67 26.89
CA ASP A 237 47.55 9.37 28.24
C ASP A 237 46.60 10.50 28.71
N MET A 238 45.33 10.13 28.93
CA MET A 238 44.30 11.07 29.38
C MET A 238 44.35 11.16 30.91
N VAL A 239 44.62 12.34 31.41
CA VAL A 239 44.71 12.59 32.87
C VAL A 239 43.39 13.21 33.35
N ASN A 240 42.81 12.66 34.41
CA ASN A 240 41.66 13.26 35.09
C ASN A 240 42.09 14.54 35.83
N PRO A 241 41.62 15.73 35.44
CA PRO A 241 42.03 16.97 36.07
C PRO A 241 41.63 17.10 37.55
N LYS A 242 40.69 16.29 38.06
CA LYS A 242 40.22 16.35 39.43
C LYS A 242 41.12 15.62 40.42
N ASN A 243 41.68 14.48 40.04
CA ASN A 243 42.39 13.60 40.97
C ASN A 243 43.74 13.09 40.44
N GLY A 244 44.08 13.40 39.19
CA GLY A 244 45.36 13.01 38.60
C GLY A 244 45.39 11.57 38.06
N ASP A 245 44.32 10.84 38.08
CA ASP A 245 44.27 9.48 37.52
C ASP A 245 44.57 9.46 36.03
N VAL A 246 45.40 8.51 35.58
CA VAL A 246 45.86 8.40 34.22
C VAL A 246 45.18 7.24 33.52
N PHE A 247 44.57 7.51 32.37
CA PHE A 247 43.88 6.52 31.55
C PHE A 247 44.59 6.38 30.19
N GLN A 248 45.06 5.19 29.92
CA GLN A 248 45.69 4.84 28.65
C GLN A 248 44.65 4.30 27.68
N VAL A 249 44.78 4.68 26.41
CA VAL A 249 43.96 4.10 25.35
C VAL A 249 44.55 2.77 24.89
N ASN A 250 43.70 1.82 24.52
CA ASN A 250 44.14 0.56 23.92
C ASN A 250 44.95 0.86 22.64
N PRO A 251 46.12 0.22 22.41
CA PRO A 251 46.99 0.47 21.22
C PRO A 251 46.28 0.30 19.86
N LEU A 252 45.23 -0.52 19.81
CA LEU A 252 44.40 -0.76 18.62
C LEU A 252 43.25 0.24 18.48
N ARG A 253 43.15 1.23 19.36
CA ARG A 253 42.11 2.26 19.36
C ARG A 253 42.73 3.61 19.68
N THR A 254 42.02 4.69 19.43
CA THR A 254 42.41 6.04 19.84
C THR A 254 41.26 6.74 20.54
N TRP A 255 41.53 7.80 21.29
CA TRP A 255 40.47 8.68 21.78
C TRP A 255 39.73 9.36 20.61
N ALA A 256 38.48 9.71 20.78
CA ALA A 256 37.73 10.49 19.80
C ALA A 256 38.09 11.98 19.84
N VAL A 257 38.80 12.42 20.85
CA VAL A 257 39.37 13.76 21.01
C VAL A 257 40.90 13.73 20.80
N THR A 258 41.48 14.83 20.41
CA THR A 258 42.96 15.04 20.41
C THR A 258 43.36 15.64 21.75
N LYS A 259 44.65 15.67 22.00
CA LYS A 259 45.19 16.29 23.22
C LYS A 259 44.85 17.79 23.30
N GLU A 260 44.84 18.46 22.15
CA GLU A 260 44.53 19.89 22.05
C GLU A 260 43.05 20.17 22.31
N THR A 261 42.14 19.28 21.85
CA THR A 261 40.69 19.46 22.02
C THR A 261 40.17 18.91 23.35
N PHE A 262 40.98 18.16 24.09
CA PHE A 262 40.57 17.55 25.35
C PHE A 262 40.10 18.61 26.38
N ASP A 263 40.89 19.69 26.58
CA ASP A 263 40.60 20.74 27.56
C ASP A 263 39.29 21.45 27.25
N GLU A 264 38.99 21.71 25.96
CA GLU A 264 37.75 22.33 25.53
C GLU A 264 36.52 21.42 25.83
N TYR A 265 36.63 20.13 25.52
CA TYR A 265 35.60 19.16 25.77
C TYR A 265 35.35 18.92 27.27
N TYR A 266 36.44 18.92 28.05
CA TYR A 266 36.36 18.80 29.50
C TYR A 266 35.68 20.04 30.12
N ALA A 267 36.12 21.24 29.76
CA ALA A 267 35.55 22.51 30.23
C ALA A 267 34.07 22.66 29.84
N ALA A 268 33.69 22.15 28.67
CA ALA A 268 32.27 22.09 28.23
C ALA A 268 31.46 21.00 28.95
N GLY A 269 32.02 20.26 29.91
CA GLY A 269 31.36 19.22 30.65
C GLY A 269 31.02 17.96 29.82
N LYS A 270 31.69 17.78 28.67
CA LYS A 270 31.39 16.69 27.70
C LYS A 270 32.14 15.39 27.99
N ILE A 271 33.06 15.39 28.98
CA ILE A 271 33.83 14.20 29.40
C ILE A 271 33.50 13.85 30.83
N VAL A 272 33.25 12.55 31.10
CA VAL A 272 32.97 11.97 32.40
C VAL A 272 34.06 10.95 32.71
N PHE A 273 34.61 11.02 33.92
CA PHE A 273 35.63 10.09 34.38
C PHE A 273 35.06 9.02 35.31
N PRO A 274 35.74 7.86 35.43
CA PRO A 274 35.41 6.90 36.47
C PRO A 274 35.47 7.57 37.86
N GLY A 275 34.43 7.32 38.68
CA GLY A 275 34.31 7.91 40.01
C GLY A 275 33.65 9.29 40.07
N ASP A 276 33.32 9.93 38.94
CA ASP A 276 32.56 11.19 38.95
C ASP A 276 31.16 11.08 39.56
N TYR A 277 30.54 9.90 39.41
CA TYR A 277 29.20 9.60 39.97
C TYR A 277 29.13 8.16 40.48
N ASP A 278 28.61 7.94 41.68
CA ASP A 278 28.51 6.63 42.32
C ASP A 278 27.65 5.61 41.54
N PHE A 279 26.65 6.10 40.80
CA PHE A 279 25.77 5.24 39.99
C PHE A 279 26.41 4.80 38.67
N LEU A 280 27.50 5.46 38.24
CA LEU A 280 28.10 5.27 36.94
C LEU A 280 29.32 4.33 37.01
N ARG A 281 29.09 3.07 36.66
CA ARG A 281 30.15 2.05 36.67
C ARG A 281 30.90 1.99 35.35
N ILE A 282 31.77 2.96 35.09
CA ILE A 282 32.67 2.99 33.93
C ILE A 282 34.11 2.76 34.38
N SER A 283 34.88 2.03 33.55
CA SER A 283 36.31 1.76 33.81
C SER A 283 37.29 2.69 33.06
N LYS A 284 36.75 3.51 32.16
CA LYS A 284 37.49 4.46 31.33
C LYS A 284 36.68 5.74 31.10
N PRO A 285 37.34 6.87 30.77
CA PRO A 285 36.62 8.09 30.41
C PRO A 285 35.61 7.88 29.28
N ALA A 286 34.49 8.57 29.37
CA ALA A 286 33.37 8.49 28.41
C ALA A 286 32.86 9.86 28.01
N PHE A 287 32.22 9.97 26.85
CA PHE A 287 31.49 11.19 26.50
C PHE A 287 30.20 11.32 27.32
N ARG A 288 29.90 12.56 27.70
CA ARG A 288 28.56 13.00 28.09
C ARG A 288 27.86 13.57 26.86
N TYR A 289 26.77 12.93 26.43
CA TYR A 289 25.91 13.44 25.36
C TYR A 289 24.61 13.96 25.95
N TRP A 290 24.30 15.23 25.67
CA TRP A 290 23.07 15.84 26.12
C TRP A 290 21.88 15.35 25.32
N LYS A 291 20.75 15.12 25.99
CA LYS A 291 19.50 14.67 25.35
C LYS A 291 19.03 15.69 24.30
N GLU A 292 19.16 16.98 24.63
CA GLU A 292 18.81 18.07 23.71
C GLU A 292 19.62 18.01 22.40
N ASP A 293 20.91 17.72 22.50
CA ASP A 293 21.78 17.56 21.33
C ASP A 293 21.41 16.31 20.52
N ASP A 294 21.08 15.19 21.22
CA ASP A 294 20.63 13.97 20.57
C ASP A 294 19.29 14.21 19.84
N VAL A 295 18.33 14.91 20.47
CA VAL A 295 17.04 15.26 19.84
C VAL A 295 17.26 16.16 18.64
N LYS A 296 18.04 17.23 18.80
CA LYS A 296 18.33 18.18 17.70
C LYS A 296 19.03 17.53 16.52
N LYS A 297 19.97 16.61 16.78
CA LYS A 297 20.71 15.90 15.74
C LYS A 297 19.85 14.88 15.01
N ALA A 298 18.95 14.20 15.72
CA ALA A 298 18.08 13.17 15.17
C ALA A 298 16.85 13.75 14.46
N GLY A 299 16.36 14.94 14.87
CA GLY A 299 15.13 15.54 14.35
C GLY A 299 13.96 14.58 14.51
N ASP A 300 13.17 14.39 13.45
CA ASP A 300 12.01 13.51 13.39
C ASP A 300 12.34 12.03 13.63
N PHE A 301 13.63 11.66 13.53
CA PHE A 301 14.09 10.29 13.77
C PHE A 301 14.57 10.04 15.20
N TYR A 302 14.27 10.94 16.13
CA TYR A 302 14.65 10.73 17.53
C TYR A 302 13.93 9.49 18.11
N GLY A 303 14.70 8.63 18.76
CA GLY A 303 14.19 7.34 19.27
C GLY A 303 14.12 6.22 18.23
N MET A 304 14.51 6.49 17.00
CA MET A 304 14.53 5.51 15.92
C MET A 304 15.97 5.08 15.60
N MET A 305 16.07 3.89 14.98
CA MET A 305 17.33 3.35 14.47
C MET A 305 17.14 2.78 13.06
N SER A 306 18.24 2.63 12.35
CA SER A 306 18.22 1.97 11.04
C SER A 306 17.76 0.52 11.17
N ALA A 307 16.95 0.06 10.23
CA ALA A 307 16.55 -1.34 10.15
C ALA A 307 17.75 -2.25 9.83
N SER A 308 17.67 -3.50 10.24
CA SER A 308 18.65 -4.55 9.97
C SER A 308 18.07 -5.58 9.02
N THR A 309 18.91 -6.17 8.15
CA THR A 309 18.51 -7.33 7.35
C THR A 309 18.34 -8.61 8.20
N LYS A 310 18.90 -8.63 9.42
CA LYS A 310 18.56 -9.67 10.40
C LYS A 310 17.16 -9.39 10.93
N LEU A 311 16.20 -10.23 10.56
CA LEU A 311 14.84 -10.18 11.08
C LEU A 311 14.81 -10.55 12.58
N PRO A 312 13.83 -10.06 13.37
CA PRO A 312 13.61 -10.46 14.74
C PRO A 312 13.44 -11.98 14.87
N ASP A 313 13.94 -12.55 15.96
CA ASP A 313 13.91 -14.01 16.16
C ASP A 313 12.46 -14.54 16.35
N ASP A 314 11.53 -13.68 16.77
CA ASP A 314 10.11 -13.96 16.98
C ASP A 314 9.21 -13.66 15.79
N ILE A 315 9.79 -13.36 14.61
CA ILE A 315 9.06 -13.00 13.38
C ILE A 315 8.14 -14.12 12.88
N GLY A 316 8.40 -15.35 13.31
CA GLY A 316 7.65 -16.54 12.93
C GLY A 316 8.09 -17.15 11.59
N MET A 317 7.64 -18.39 11.35
CA MET A 317 7.87 -19.17 10.14
C MET A 317 6.54 -19.44 9.41
N SER A 318 6.58 -20.05 8.22
CA SER A 318 5.36 -20.39 7.44
C SER A 318 4.34 -21.22 8.22
N LEU A 319 4.81 -22.09 9.14
CA LEU A 319 3.92 -22.86 10.01
C LEU A 319 3.12 -21.95 10.97
N ASP A 320 3.72 -20.87 11.44
CA ASP A 320 3.05 -19.95 12.35
C ASP A 320 1.97 -19.16 11.63
N GLY A 321 2.20 -18.74 10.37
CA GLY A 321 1.15 -18.17 9.53
C GLY A 321 -0.01 -19.14 9.28
N THR A 322 0.30 -20.44 9.08
CA THR A 322 -0.74 -21.48 8.95
C THR A 322 -1.52 -21.65 10.26
N LYS A 323 -0.87 -21.59 11.41
CA LYS A 323 -1.56 -21.64 12.73
C LYS A 323 -2.47 -20.42 12.91
N GLU A 324 -1.97 -19.21 12.62
CA GLU A 324 -2.75 -17.98 12.71
C GLU A 324 -4.09 -18.08 11.94
N ILE A 325 -4.04 -18.57 10.69
CA ILE A 325 -5.26 -18.69 9.89
C ILE A 325 -6.14 -19.84 10.38
N THR A 326 -5.53 -20.96 10.81
CA THR A 326 -6.28 -22.11 11.32
C THR A 326 -7.03 -21.75 12.61
N GLU A 327 -6.42 -21.00 13.51
CA GLU A 327 -7.06 -20.50 14.73
C GLU A 327 -8.19 -19.51 14.42
N LEU A 328 -7.95 -18.61 13.46
CA LEU A 328 -8.93 -17.59 13.09
C LEU A 328 -10.17 -18.18 12.42
N PHE A 329 -10.02 -19.25 11.63
CA PHE A 329 -11.09 -19.88 10.87
C PHE A 329 -11.63 -21.16 11.49
N ASN A 330 -10.99 -21.69 12.54
CA ASN A 330 -11.21 -23.03 13.07
C ASN A 330 -11.01 -24.14 12.01
N GLY A 331 -10.09 -23.93 11.05
CA GLY A 331 -9.80 -24.86 9.97
C GLY A 331 -8.74 -24.33 9.00
N LYS A 332 -8.09 -25.22 8.26
CA LYS A 332 -7.03 -24.87 7.30
C LYS A 332 -7.64 -24.44 5.95
N VAL A 333 -8.10 -23.20 5.84
CA VAL A 333 -8.75 -22.67 4.62
C VAL A 333 -7.79 -22.10 3.59
N PHE A 334 -6.52 -21.89 3.93
CA PHE A 334 -5.50 -21.34 3.02
C PHE A 334 -4.15 -21.99 3.26
N SER A 335 -3.38 -22.20 2.18
CA SER A 335 -2.06 -22.83 2.24
C SER A 335 -0.96 -21.77 2.28
N PHE A 336 0.01 -21.96 3.18
CA PHE A 336 1.24 -21.17 3.28
C PHE A 336 1.07 -19.64 3.40
N PRO A 337 0.15 -19.12 4.21
CA PRO A 337 0.07 -17.68 4.42
C PRO A 337 1.34 -17.18 5.10
N LYS A 338 1.77 -15.95 4.78
CA LYS A 338 2.82 -15.26 5.56
C LYS A 338 2.31 -14.98 6.98
N THR A 339 3.23 -14.84 7.93
CA THR A 339 2.86 -14.48 9.31
C THR A 339 2.47 -13.01 9.38
N THR A 340 1.48 -12.69 10.21
CA THR A 340 1.07 -11.30 10.47
C THR A 340 2.25 -10.49 11.04
N LYS A 341 3.09 -11.08 11.87
CA LYS A 341 4.29 -10.44 12.44
C LYS A 341 5.30 -10.01 11.37
N LEU A 342 5.52 -10.83 10.34
CA LEU A 342 6.44 -10.52 9.25
C LEU A 342 5.98 -9.28 8.47
N ILE A 343 4.72 -9.27 8.07
CA ILE A 343 4.17 -8.13 7.33
C ILE A 343 4.13 -6.88 8.21
N LYS A 344 3.71 -7.02 9.46
CA LYS A 344 3.68 -5.92 10.43
C LYS A 344 5.05 -5.28 10.60
N HIS A 345 6.13 -6.07 10.68
CA HIS A 345 7.49 -5.57 10.79
C HIS A 345 7.88 -4.67 9.60
N PHE A 346 7.55 -5.06 8.37
CA PHE A 346 7.86 -4.26 7.18
C PHE A 346 6.96 -3.04 7.05
N VAL A 347 5.69 -3.13 7.41
CA VAL A 347 4.78 -1.98 7.46
C VAL A 347 5.28 -0.97 8.50
N ASP A 348 5.57 -1.41 9.73
CA ASP A 348 6.12 -0.52 10.79
C ASP A 348 7.42 0.15 10.34
N MET A 349 8.34 -0.61 9.72
CA MET A 349 9.62 -0.10 9.24
C MET A 349 9.48 1.01 8.20
N SER A 350 8.45 0.96 7.36
CA SER A 350 8.23 1.93 6.28
C SER A 350 7.33 3.09 6.67
N THR A 351 6.45 2.90 7.66
CA THR A 351 5.41 3.88 8.02
C THR A 351 5.61 4.49 9.40
N LYS A 352 6.82 4.39 9.97
CA LYS A 352 7.09 4.85 11.34
C LYS A 352 6.83 6.32 11.57
N ASN A 353 6.93 7.14 10.53
CA ASN A 353 6.72 8.58 10.57
C ASN A 353 5.40 9.01 9.92
N ASP A 354 4.61 8.08 9.40
CA ASP A 354 3.31 8.36 8.79
C ASP A 354 2.26 7.36 9.28
N ASP A 355 1.51 7.76 10.28
CA ASP A 355 0.43 6.98 10.89
C ASP A 355 -0.84 6.91 10.03
N ALA A 356 -0.89 7.65 8.93
CA ALA A 356 -1.99 7.68 7.95
C ALA A 356 -1.64 7.04 6.60
N ALA A 357 -0.51 6.35 6.52
CA ALA A 357 0.01 5.68 5.32
C ALA A 357 -1.00 4.75 4.64
N ILE A 358 -0.87 4.61 3.32
CA ILE A 358 -1.67 3.64 2.54
C ILE A 358 -0.76 2.50 2.10
N ILE A 359 -1.14 1.29 2.48
CA ILE A 359 -0.43 0.05 2.14
C ILE A 359 -1.18 -0.68 1.03
N LEU A 360 -0.51 -0.96 -0.08
CA LEU A 360 -1.06 -1.72 -1.20
C LEU A 360 -0.49 -3.13 -1.24
N ASP A 361 -1.36 -4.11 -1.44
CA ASP A 361 -0.98 -5.50 -1.71
C ASP A 361 -1.84 -6.02 -2.88
N PHE A 362 -1.21 -6.26 -4.04
CA PHE A 362 -1.91 -6.69 -5.24
C PHE A 362 -1.70 -8.17 -5.60
N PHE A 363 -1.19 -8.95 -4.65
CA PHE A 363 -1.24 -10.40 -4.60
C PHE A 363 -1.70 -10.82 -3.19
N SER A 364 -2.85 -10.27 -2.76
CA SER A 364 -3.21 -10.25 -1.34
C SER A 364 -3.54 -11.61 -0.74
N GLY A 365 -3.78 -12.63 -1.55
CA GLY A 365 -4.06 -13.99 -1.12
C GLY A 365 -5.11 -14.05 -0.02
N SER A 366 -4.71 -14.48 1.16
CA SER A 366 -5.59 -14.53 2.35
C SER A 366 -5.71 -13.20 3.11
N ALA A 367 -5.23 -12.07 2.57
CA ALA A 367 -5.26 -10.74 3.18
C ALA A 367 -4.48 -10.61 4.51
N THR A 368 -3.29 -11.22 4.58
CA THR A 368 -2.40 -11.09 5.75
C THR A 368 -2.00 -9.64 5.99
N THR A 369 -1.76 -8.88 4.91
CA THR A 369 -1.37 -7.47 4.97
C THR A 369 -2.44 -6.61 5.64
N ALA A 370 -3.72 -6.80 5.31
CA ALA A 370 -4.81 -6.08 5.97
C ALA A 370 -4.86 -6.39 7.48
N HIS A 371 -4.70 -7.67 7.86
CA HIS A 371 -4.64 -8.07 9.27
C HIS A 371 -3.46 -7.38 9.99
N ALA A 372 -2.27 -7.36 9.38
CA ALA A 372 -1.08 -6.73 9.94
C ALA A 372 -1.26 -5.21 10.15
N VAL A 373 -1.88 -4.52 9.17
CA VAL A 373 -2.16 -3.08 9.27
C VAL A 373 -3.14 -2.77 10.40
N MET A 374 -4.24 -3.51 10.52
CA MET A 374 -5.20 -3.34 11.63
C MET A 374 -4.55 -3.60 12.98
N GLN A 375 -3.70 -4.64 13.07
CA GLN A 375 -2.96 -4.97 14.29
C GLN A 375 -2.01 -3.84 14.69
N LEU A 376 -1.25 -3.29 13.73
CA LEU A 376 -0.32 -2.19 13.99
C LEU A 376 -1.06 -0.91 14.42
N ASN A 377 -2.18 -0.55 13.76
CA ASN A 377 -3.01 0.58 14.16
C ASN A 377 -3.56 0.41 15.59
N ALA A 378 -3.90 -0.83 15.98
CA ALA A 378 -4.36 -1.13 17.33
C ALA A 378 -3.24 -0.99 18.39
N GLU A 379 -1.99 -1.26 18.02
CA GLU A 379 -0.83 -1.20 18.92
C GLU A 379 -0.30 0.22 19.13
N ASP A 380 -0.24 1.03 18.07
CA ASP A 380 0.37 2.37 18.11
C ASP A 380 -0.61 3.54 17.97
N GLY A 381 -1.92 3.24 17.76
CA GLY A 381 -2.96 4.26 17.57
C GLY A 381 -2.94 4.90 16.19
N GLY A 382 -2.25 4.32 15.21
CA GLY A 382 -2.16 4.80 13.84
C GLY A 382 -3.48 4.67 13.06
N HIS A 383 -3.54 5.35 11.92
CA HIS A 383 -4.70 5.43 11.03
C HIS A 383 -4.37 4.92 9.61
N ARG A 384 -3.39 4.02 9.52
CA ARG A 384 -2.96 3.43 8.24
C ARG A 384 -4.13 2.74 7.54
N LYS A 385 -4.15 2.85 6.23
CA LYS A 385 -5.17 2.23 5.36
C LYS A 385 -4.54 1.12 4.54
N PHE A 386 -5.36 0.16 4.10
CA PHE A 386 -4.91 -0.89 3.20
C PHE A 386 -5.76 -0.95 1.94
N ILE A 387 -5.13 -1.33 0.83
CA ILE A 387 -5.77 -1.66 -0.44
C ILE A 387 -5.33 -3.08 -0.82
N MET A 388 -6.28 -4.01 -0.85
CA MET A 388 -6.05 -5.41 -1.19
C MET A 388 -6.61 -5.70 -2.57
N VAL A 389 -5.77 -6.20 -3.47
CA VAL A 389 -6.20 -6.61 -4.82
C VAL A 389 -5.96 -8.11 -4.97
N GLN A 390 -7.00 -8.84 -5.36
CA GLN A 390 -6.94 -10.28 -5.58
C GLN A 390 -7.88 -10.68 -6.71
N LEU A 391 -7.40 -11.52 -7.59
CA LEU A 391 -8.26 -12.20 -8.57
C LEU A 391 -9.09 -13.29 -7.88
N PRO A 392 -10.34 -13.53 -8.33
CA PRO A 392 -11.24 -14.49 -7.70
C PRO A 392 -10.92 -15.93 -8.09
N GLU A 393 -9.68 -16.38 -7.87
CA GLU A 393 -9.25 -17.75 -8.11
C GLU A 393 -10.14 -18.75 -7.37
N LYS A 394 -10.69 -19.72 -8.09
CA LYS A 394 -11.62 -20.70 -7.54
C LYS A 394 -10.89 -21.62 -6.54
N CYS A 395 -11.52 -21.87 -5.42
CA CYS A 395 -11.07 -22.90 -4.48
C CYS A 395 -11.37 -24.29 -5.05
N ASP A 396 -10.42 -25.23 -4.89
CA ASP A 396 -10.65 -26.62 -5.25
C ASP A 396 -11.83 -27.19 -4.46
N GLU A 397 -12.76 -27.86 -5.13
CA GLU A 397 -13.98 -28.42 -4.51
C GLU A 397 -13.68 -29.45 -3.41
N SER A 398 -12.54 -30.12 -3.49
CA SER A 398 -12.07 -31.06 -2.48
C SER A 398 -11.46 -30.38 -1.24
N SER A 399 -11.11 -29.08 -1.35
CA SER A 399 -10.42 -28.32 -0.31
C SER A 399 -11.27 -28.07 0.93
N GLU A 400 -10.63 -27.84 2.06
CA GLU A 400 -11.31 -27.43 3.31
C GLU A 400 -11.97 -26.05 3.18
N ALA A 401 -11.36 -25.16 2.38
CA ALA A 401 -11.92 -23.85 2.07
C ALA A 401 -13.29 -23.97 1.38
N TYR A 402 -13.39 -24.78 0.33
CA TYR A 402 -14.65 -24.97 -0.39
C TYR A 402 -15.72 -25.62 0.48
N LYS A 403 -15.34 -26.64 1.28
CA LYS A 403 -16.24 -27.28 2.26
C LYS A 403 -16.74 -26.31 3.33
N ALA A 404 -15.93 -25.32 3.70
CA ALA A 404 -16.32 -24.25 4.61
C ALA A 404 -17.16 -23.14 3.97
N GLY A 405 -17.46 -23.24 2.66
CA GLY A 405 -18.33 -22.32 1.93
C GLY A 405 -17.60 -21.23 1.13
N TYR A 406 -16.27 -21.22 1.11
CA TYR A 406 -15.49 -20.24 0.34
C TYR A 406 -15.27 -20.74 -1.08
N LYS A 407 -15.90 -20.11 -2.05
CA LYS A 407 -15.82 -20.52 -3.46
C LYS A 407 -14.53 -20.05 -4.15
N ASN A 408 -13.96 -18.96 -3.69
CA ASN A 408 -12.73 -18.37 -4.22
C ASN A 408 -11.87 -17.73 -3.12
N ILE A 409 -10.63 -17.39 -3.46
CA ILE A 409 -9.64 -16.83 -2.53
C ILE A 409 -10.10 -15.47 -1.97
N CYS A 410 -10.79 -14.64 -2.76
CA CYS A 410 -11.27 -13.33 -2.30
C CYS A 410 -12.25 -13.47 -1.12
N GLU A 411 -13.07 -14.51 -1.08
CA GLU A 411 -13.99 -14.76 0.04
C GLU A 411 -13.23 -15.08 1.34
N ILE A 412 -12.14 -15.82 1.23
CA ILE A 412 -11.25 -16.11 2.37
C ILE A 412 -10.62 -14.80 2.88
N GLY A 413 -10.07 -13.98 1.98
CA GLY A 413 -9.46 -12.70 2.32
C GLY A 413 -10.43 -11.75 3.04
N LYS A 414 -11.64 -11.58 2.50
CA LYS A 414 -12.70 -10.76 3.12
C LYS A 414 -13.07 -11.25 4.52
N GLU A 415 -13.21 -12.56 4.68
CA GLU A 415 -13.55 -13.13 5.97
C GLU A 415 -12.40 -13.03 6.97
N ARG A 416 -11.15 -13.17 6.52
CA ARG A 416 -9.99 -12.92 7.39
C ARG A 416 -9.98 -11.50 7.94
N ILE A 417 -10.26 -10.50 7.10
CA ILE A 417 -10.30 -9.10 7.54
C ILE A 417 -11.37 -8.92 8.62
N ARG A 418 -12.59 -9.47 8.44
CA ARG A 418 -13.67 -9.37 9.43
C ARG A 418 -13.28 -10.01 10.77
N ARG A 419 -12.83 -11.27 10.74
CA ARG A 419 -12.48 -12.02 11.96
C ARG A 419 -11.28 -11.42 12.68
N ALA A 420 -10.27 -10.97 11.92
CA ALA A 420 -9.11 -10.31 12.50
C ALA A 420 -9.51 -8.99 13.19
N GLY A 421 -10.32 -8.16 12.55
CA GLY A 421 -10.83 -6.92 13.14
C GLY A 421 -11.62 -7.17 14.43
N GLU A 422 -12.53 -8.14 14.43
CA GLU A 422 -13.29 -8.52 15.63
C GLU A 422 -12.38 -9.05 16.77
N LYS A 423 -11.38 -9.87 16.42
CA LYS A 423 -10.41 -10.40 17.38
C LYS A 423 -9.62 -9.27 18.05
N ILE A 424 -9.08 -8.35 17.24
CA ILE A 424 -8.30 -7.21 17.71
C ILE A 424 -9.14 -6.32 18.63
N LEU A 425 -10.39 -6.02 18.26
CA LEU A 425 -11.30 -5.24 19.12
C LEU A 425 -11.56 -5.92 20.46
N LYS A 426 -11.78 -7.23 20.47
CA LYS A 426 -11.98 -8.00 21.71
C LYS A 426 -10.74 -7.97 22.61
N GLU A 427 -9.56 -8.10 22.02
CA GLU A 427 -8.29 -8.03 22.75
C GLU A 427 -8.04 -6.65 23.35
N GLN A 428 -8.35 -5.57 22.63
CA GLN A 428 -8.25 -4.20 23.15
C GLN A 428 -9.20 -3.95 24.32
N LEU A 429 -10.44 -4.43 24.22
CA LEU A 429 -11.43 -4.30 25.30
C LEU A 429 -11.03 -5.08 26.55
N ALA A 430 -10.41 -6.28 26.38
CA ALA A 430 -9.97 -7.12 27.49
C ALA A 430 -8.76 -6.53 28.23
N ASN A 431 -7.87 -5.85 27.53
CA ASN A 431 -6.63 -5.31 28.11
C ASN A 431 -6.82 -3.97 28.85
N ASN A 432 -8.04 -3.43 28.95
CA ASN A 432 -8.38 -2.16 29.65
C ASN A 432 -7.37 -1.02 29.37
N ASN A 433 -6.81 -0.96 28.18
CA ASN A 433 -5.82 0.06 27.81
C ASN A 433 -6.50 1.43 27.74
N SER A 434 -6.38 2.16 28.84
CA SER A 434 -6.97 3.48 29.12
C SER A 434 -6.50 4.61 28.20
N THR A 435 -5.57 4.36 27.31
CA THR A 435 -5.10 5.35 26.30
C THR A 435 -6.09 5.60 25.17
N LEU A 436 -7.07 4.70 24.96
CA LEU A 436 -8.09 4.81 23.91
C LEU A 436 -9.48 5.27 24.43
N ASN A 437 -9.58 5.72 25.69
CA ASN A 437 -10.83 6.25 26.26
C ASN A 437 -11.22 7.65 25.77
N SER A 438 -10.56 8.17 24.73
CA SER A 438 -11.06 9.35 24.02
C SER A 438 -12.19 8.94 23.06
N PRO A 439 -13.33 9.64 23.03
CA PRO A 439 -14.44 9.32 22.13
C PRO A 439 -14.06 9.30 20.64
N ASN A 440 -12.90 9.86 20.28
CA ASN A 440 -12.37 9.96 18.91
C ASN A 440 -11.36 8.85 18.54
N SER A 441 -11.03 7.91 19.42
CA SER A 441 -9.99 6.88 19.19
C SER A 441 -10.56 5.48 18.91
N LYS A 442 -11.71 5.37 18.26
CA LYS A 442 -12.26 4.07 17.89
C LYS A 442 -11.47 3.49 16.70
N LEU A 443 -10.81 2.34 16.91
CA LEU A 443 -10.12 1.61 15.85
C LEU A 443 -11.09 1.37 14.68
N ASP A 444 -10.71 1.78 13.48
CA ASP A 444 -11.44 1.48 12.25
C ASP A 444 -11.05 0.08 11.74
N ILE A 445 -12.01 -0.84 11.78
CA ILE A 445 -11.90 -2.20 11.24
C ILE A 445 -12.74 -2.37 9.98
N GLY A 446 -13.38 -1.30 9.51
CA GLY A 446 -14.23 -1.31 8.33
C GLY A 446 -13.42 -1.43 7.04
N PHE A 447 -14.00 -2.07 6.03
CA PHE A 447 -13.45 -2.09 4.68
C PHE A 447 -14.57 -2.13 3.65
N ARG A 448 -14.26 -1.70 2.42
CA ARG A 448 -15.15 -1.78 1.27
C ARG A 448 -14.70 -2.88 0.34
N VAL A 449 -15.66 -3.54 -0.28
CA VAL A 449 -15.43 -4.54 -1.31
C VAL A 449 -15.92 -3.95 -2.62
N LEU A 450 -15.01 -3.86 -3.59
CA LEU A 450 -15.29 -3.40 -4.94
C LEU A 450 -14.99 -4.55 -5.90
N LYS A 451 -15.91 -4.85 -6.79
CA LYS A 451 -15.70 -5.79 -7.89
C LYS A 451 -15.49 -5.00 -9.17
N LEU A 452 -14.41 -5.29 -9.88
CA LEU A 452 -14.24 -4.77 -11.21
C LEU A 452 -15.16 -5.51 -12.16
N ASP A 453 -15.91 -4.76 -12.95
CA ASP A 453 -16.86 -5.28 -13.92
C ASP A 453 -16.81 -4.43 -15.20
N SER A 454 -17.59 -4.80 -16.21
CA SER A 454 -17.77 -4.01 -17.42
C SER A 454 -18.37 -2.63 -17.09
N THR A 455 -18.28 -1.69 -18.03
CA THR A 455 -18.87 -0.34 -17.88
C THR A 455 -20.34 -0.40 -17.45
N ASN A 456 -20.79 0.58 -16.65
CA ASN A 456 -22.20 0.71 -16.28
C ASN A 456 -23.11 1.06 -17.45
N MET A 457 -22.53 1.56 -18.54
CA MET A 457 -23.28 2.01 -19.70
C MET A 457 -23.42 0.90 -20.75
N LYS A 458 -24.53 0.89 -21.48
CA LYS A 458 -24.73 0.05 -22.68
C LYS A 458 -23.75 0.47 -23.77
N ASP A 459 -23.35 -0.45 -24.63
CA ASP A 459 -22.52 -0.14 -25.78
C ASP A 459 -23.29 0.79 -26.74
N VAL A 460 -22.58 1.76 -27.30
CA VAL A 460 -23.15 2.76 -28.23
C VAL A 460 -22.84 2.44 -29.71
N TYR A 461 -22.11 1.35 -29.96
CA TYR A 461 -21.70 0.95 -31.30
C TYR A 461 -22.25 -0.43 -31.60
N TYR A 462 -23.23 -0.44 -32.52
CA TYR A 462 -23.84 -1.65 -33.04
C TYR A 462 -23.67 -1.70 -34.56
N ALA A 463 -23.63 -2.89 -35.13
CA ALA A 463 -23.62 -3.01 -36.57
C ALA A 463 -24.97 -2.49 -37.15
N PRO A 464 -24.97 -1.92 -38.37
CA PRO A 464 -26.22 -1.43 -38.98
C PRO A 464 -27.33 -2.48 -39.07
N SER A 465 -26.98 -3.77 -39.12
CA SER A 465 -27.90 -4.91 -39.12
C SER A 465 -28.63 -5.12 -37.78
N ASP A 466 -28.10 -4.58 -36.69
CA ASP A 466 -28.61 -4.79 -35.35
C ASP A 466 -29.72 -3.79 -34.98
N TYR A 467 -29.86 -2.70 -35.77
CA TYR A 467 -30.89 -1.69 -35.56
C TYR A 467 -32.27 -2.17 -36.05
N ASN A 468 -33.13 -2.45 -35.11
CA ASN A 468 -34.56 -2.69 -35.31
C ASN A 468 -35.39 -1.82 -34.36
N GLN A 469 -36.71 -1.80 -34.51
CA GLN A 469 -37.59 -0.93 -33.73
C GLN A 469 -37.62 -1.33 -32.23
N ASP A 470 -37.56 -2.62 -31.93
CA ASP A 470 -37.49 -3.11 -30.54
C ASP A 470 -36.15 -2.76 -29.88
N PHE A 471 -35.08 -2.81 -30.66
CA PHE A 471 -33.75 -2.41 -30.20
C PHE A 471 -33.64 -0.91 -29.90
N LEU A 472 -34.28 -0.06 -30.71
CA LEU A 472 -34.38 1.38 -30.46
C LEU A 472 -35.09 1.68 -29.14
N HIS A 473 -36.14 0.92 -28.77
CA HIS A 473 -36.79 1.03 -27.47
C HIS A 473 -35.89 0.57 -26.31
N GLN A 474 -35.02 -0.42 -26.52
CA GLN A 474 -34.06 -0.84 -25.52
C GLN A 474 -32.91 0.18 -25.30
N LEU A 475 -32.70 1.08 -26.27
CA LEU A 475 -31.72 2.17 -26.17
C LEU A 475 -32.25 3.40 -25.41
N GLU A 476 -33.53 3.43 -25.01
CA GLU A 476 -34.09 4.51 -24.18
C GLU A 476 -33.35 4.65 -22.83
N SER A 477 -32.78 3.56 -22.32
CA SER A 477 -31.88 3.60 -21.18
C SER A 477 -30.44 3.29 -21.61
N ASN A 478 -29.54 4.22 -21.37
CA ASN A 478 -28.11 4.07 -21.62
C ASN A 478 -27.38 3.26 -20.54
N ILE A 479 -28.04 2.90 -19.44
CA ILE A 479 -27.51 2.14 -18.31
C ILE A 479 -27.89 0.67 -18.48
N LYS A 480 -26.97 -0.23 -18.15
CA LYS A 480 -27.23 -1.67 -18.13
C LYS A 480 -28.25 -2.03 -17.04
N ASP A 481 -29.10 -3.00 -17.32
CA ASP A 481 -30.25 -3.32 -16.48
C ASP A 481 -29.85 -4.01 -15.17
N ASP A 482 -28.66 -4.59 -15.10
CA ASP A 482 -28.09 -5.28 -13.94
C ASP A 482 -27.31 -4.35 -12.99
N ARG A 483 -27.28 -3.04 -13.24
CA ARG A 483 -26.56 -2.06 -12.42
C ARG A 483 -27.42 -1.48 -11.31
N THR A 484 -26.87 -1.43 -10.11
CA THR A 484 -27.48 -0.81 -8.94
C THR A 484 -27.12 0.66 -8.82
N ASP A 485 -27.87 1.42 -8.02
CA ASP A 485 -27.56 2.82 -7.72
C ASP A 485 -26.14 3.00 -7.14
N LEU A 486 -25.67 2.03 -6.35
CA LEU A 486 -24.31 2.07 -5.82
C LEU A 486 -23.26 1.88 -6.91
N ASP A 487 -23.50 1.04 -7.92
CA ASP A 487 -22.59 0.89 -9.05
C ASP A 487 -22.47 2.22 -9.82
N LEU A 488 -23.59 2.91 -10.00
CA LEU A 488 -23.63 4.24 -10.64
C LEU A 488 -22.93 5.29 -9.78
N LEU A 489 -23.20 5.32 -8.47
CA LEU A 489 -22.55 6.24 -7.53
C LEU A 489 -21.03 6.08 -7.57
N PHE A 490 -20.54 4.84 -7.39
CA PHE A 490 -19.11 4.58 -7.41
C PHE A 490 -18.47 4.81 -8.79
N GLY A 491 -19.21 4.55 -9.88
CA GLY A 491 -18.80 4.95 -11.22
C GLY A 491 -18.58 6.46 -11.34
N CYS A 492 -19.50 7.27 -10.83
CA CYS A 492 -19.37 8.72 -10.81
C CYS A 492 -18.21 9.21 -9.93
N LEU A 493 -17.98 8.58 -8.76
CA LEU A 493 -16.83 8.92 -7.92
C LEU A 493 -15.51 8.73 -8.68
N ILE A 494 -15.39 7.64 -9.43
CA ILE A 494 -14.22 7.33 -10.26
C ILE A 494 -14.06 8.39 -11.37
N ASP A 495 -15.12 8.70 -12.11
CA ASP A 495 -15.09 9.66 -13.22
C ASP A 495 -14.70 11.08 -12.76
N TRP A 496 -15.03 11.42 -11.53
CA TRP A 496 -14.63 12.71 -10.95
C TRP A 496 -13.35 12.67 -10.12
N GLY A 497 -12.73 11.51 -9.96
CA GLY A 497 -11.51 11.35 -9.19
C GLY A 497 -11.70 11.59 -7.69
N LEU A 498 -12.87 11.25 -7.17
CA LEU A 498 -13.15 11.34 -5.74
C LEU A 498 -12.64 10.08 -5.02
N PRO A 499 -12.10 10.22 -3.79
CA PRO A 499 -11.66 9.06 -3.00
C PRO A 499 -12.83 8.09 -2.78
N LEU A 500 -12.62 6.77 -2.93
CA LEU A 500 -13.67 5.78 -2.73
C LEU A 500 -13.86 5.37 -1.25
N SER A 501 -13.03 5.87 -0.34
CA SER A 501 -13.02 5.47 1.08
C SER A 501 -13.85 6.36 2.00
N LEU A 502 -14.37 7.50 1.53
CA LEU A 502 -15.09 8.45 2.37
C LEU A 502 -16.52 7.96 2.66
N PRO A 503 -17.17 8.40 3.77
CA PRO A 503 -18.49 7.95 4.16
C PRO A 503 -19.56 8.36 3.15
N TYR A 504 -20.60 7.54 3.01
CA TYR A 504 -21.81 7.89 2.29
C TYR A 504 -23.07 7.48 3.06
N LYS A 505 -24.16 8.15 2.77
CA LYS A 505 -25.48 7.86 3.32
C LYS A 505 -26.50 7.76 2.20
N SER A 506 -27.48 6.90 2.37
CA SER A 506 -28.63 6.80 1.47
C SER A 506 -29.89 7.11 2.29
N GLU A 507 -30.72 7.99 1.81
CA GLU A 507 -31.96 8.41 2.48
C GLU A 507 -33.13 8.47 1.50
N GLN A 508 -34.34 8.38 2.01
CA GLN A 508 -35.57 8.55 1.22
C GLN A 508 -36.01 10.03 1.29
N LEU A 509 -36.12 10.65 0.13
CA LEU A 509 -36.51 12.04 -0.02
C LEU A 509 -37.62 12.16 -1.09
N GLY A 510 -38.82 12.57 -0.71
CA GLY A 510 -39.93 12.74 -1.65
C GLY A 510 -40.29 11.47 -2.44
N GLY A 511 -39.99 10.29 -1.90
CA GLY A 511 -40.22 8.99 -2.56
C GLY A 511 -39.04 8.51 -3.41
N CYS A 512 -37.95 9.30 -3.51
CA CYS A 512 -36.72 8.94 -4.22
C CYS A 512 -35.61 8.57 -3.25
N THR A 513 -34.69 7.71 -3.69
CA THR A 513 -33.46 7.39 -2.97
C THR A 513 -32.38 8.39 -3.33
N VAL A 514 -31.90 9.12 -2.33
CA VAL A 514 -30.83 10.13 -2.49
C VAL A 514 -29.60 9.64 -1.75
N HIS A 515 -28.48 9.59 -2.47
CA HIS A 515 -27.19 9.20 -1.95
C HIS A 515 -26.33 10.45 -1.72
N THR A 516 -25.89 10.68 -0.49
CA THR A 516 -24.98 11.76 -0.13
C THR A 516 -23.61 11.19 0.22
N TYR A 517 -22.58 11.59 -0.52
CA TYR A 517 -21.20 11.18 -0.33
C TYR A 517 -20.41 12.31 0.32
N ASN A 518 -19.63 11.98 1.38
CA ASN A 518 -18.77 12.88 2.14
C ASN A 518 -19.44 14.22 2.47
N ASP A 519 -20.63 14.14 3.10
CA ASP A 519 -21.42 15.30 3.56
C ASP A 519 -21.73 16.35 2.46
N GLY A 520 -21.66 15.96 1.16
CA GLY A 520 -22.06 16.83 0.04
C GLY A 520 -21.01 17.02 -1.05
N ASP A 521 -19.87 16.32 -1.01
CA ASP A 521 -18.95 16.29 -2.15
C ASP A 521 -19.63 15.78 -3.42
N LEU A 522 -20.57 14.82 -3.25
CA LEU A 522 -21.45 14.34 -4.30
C LEU A 522 -22.82 13.99 -3.71
N ILE A 523 -23.89 14.51 -4.32
CA ILE A 523 -25.24 14.03 -4.06
C ILE A 523 -25.80 13.44 -5.36
N ALA A 524 -26.33 12.21 -5.29
CA ALA A 524 -26.83 11.48 -6.44
C ALA A 524 -28.28 10.99 -6.22
N CYS A 525 -29.09 11.05 -7.26
CA CYS A 525 -30.43 10.44 -7.32
C CYS A 525 -30.58 9.75 -8.68
N PHE A 526 -30.75 8.42 -8.66
CA PHE A 526 -30.84 7.59 -9.87
C PHE A 526 -32.24 7.04 -10.13
N ASP A 527 -33.23 7.44 -9.33
CA ASP A 527 -34.62 7.03 -9.50
C ASP A 527 -35.22 7.62 -10.79
N ALA A 528 -36.25 6.94 -11.30
CA ALA A 528 -37.06 7.44 -12.42
C ALA A 528 -38.06 8.50 -11.93
N ASN A 529 -38.39 9.48 -12.78
CA ASN A 529 -39.40 10.52 -12.52
C ASN A 529 -39.15 11.29 -11.21
N VAL A 530 -37.96 11.84 -11.04
CA VAL A 530 -37.56 12.62 -9.85
C VAL A 530 -38.39 13.88 -9.74
N PRO A 531 -39.16 14.08 -8.66
CA PRO A 531 -40.00 15.27 -8.49
C PRO A 531 -39.16 16.54 -8.38
N GLU A 532 -39.67 17.67 -8.86
CA GLU A 532 -39.02 18.97 -8.75
C GLU A 532 -38.70 19.35 -7.28
N SER A 533 -39.54 18.94 -6.34
CA SER A 533 -39.30 19.14 -4.91
C SER A 533 -38.02 18.49 -4.41
N VAL A 534 -37.70 17.29 -4.90
CA VAL A 534 -36.45 16.57 -4.59
C VAL A 534 -35.24 17.29 -5.19
N VAL A 535 -35.38 17.73 -6.45
CA VAL A 535 -34.33 18.52 -7.13
C VAL A 535 -34.03 19.81 -6.36
N LYS A 536 -35.08 20.53 -5.92
CA LYS A 536 -34.94 21.76 -5.12
C LYS A 536 -34.25 21.50 -3.78
N GLU A 537 -34.62 20.44 -3.10
CA GLU A 537 -34.02 20.10 -1.81
C GLU A 537 -32.54 19.70 -1.95
N ILE A 538 -32.19 18.94 -2.98
CA ILE A 538 -30.80 18.62 -3.30
C ILE A 538 -30.02 19.93 -3.60
N ALA A 539 -30.57 20.81 -4.42
CA ALA A 539 -29.93 22.08 -4.76
C ALA A 539 -29.74 23.01 -3.56
N GLN A 540 -30.71 23.02 -2.61
CA GLN A 540 -30.61 23.78 -1.34
C GLN A 540 -29.47 23.31 -0.44
N ARG A 541 -29.09 22.02 -0.50
CA ARG A 541 -27.93 21.47 0.22
C ARG A 541 -26.60 21.93 -0.35
N LYS A 542 -26.58 22.60 -1.51
CA LYS A 542 -25.41 23.15 -2.20
C LYS A 542 -24.27 22.14 -2.31
N PRO A 543 -24.48 20.97 -2.95
CA PRO A 543 -23.45 19.97 -3.09
C PRO A 543 -22.35 20.48 -4.00
N LEU A 544 -21.09 20.04 -3.78
CA LEU A 544 -20.02 20.32 -4.74
C LEU A 544 -20.30 19.69 -6.12
N ARG A 545 -21.02 18.55 -6.11
CA ARG A 545 -21.46 17.87 -7.35
C ARG A 545 -22.82 17.22 -7.13
N ALA A 546 -23.67 17.26 -8.17
CA ALA A 546 -24.92 16.54 -8.20
C ALA A 546 -25.02 15.66 -9.46
N VAL A 547 -25.60 14.46 -9.33
CA VAL A 547 -25.80 13.53 -10.45
C VAL A 547 -27.24 13.02 -10.46
N PHE A 548 -27.81 13.02 -11.65
CA PHE A 548 -29.10 12.42 -11.90
C PHE A 548 -29.00 11.42 -13.07
N ARG A 549 -29.93 10.50 -13.13
CA ARG A 549 -30.07 9.60 -14.28
C ARG A 549 -30.90 10.29 -15.38
N ASP A 550 -30.57 10.05 -16.65
CA ASP A 550 -31.32 10.61 -17.79
C ASP A 550 -32.79 10.24 -17.75
N SER A 551 -33.11 8.97 -17.52
CA SER A 551 -34.47 8.47 -17.31
C SER A 551 -35.14 8.94 -16.01
N GLY A 552 -34.44 9.71 -15.18
CA GLY A 552 -35.00 10.39 -14.00
C GLY A 552 -35.93 11.54 -14.33
N PHE A 553 -35.94 11.99 -15.59
CA PHE A 553 -36.77 13.09 -16.06
C PHE A 553 -37.70 12.61 -17.19
N ALA A 554 -38.99 12.92 -17.07
CA ALA A 554 -39.97 12.51 -18.06
C ALA A 554 -39.84 13.26 -19.40
N SER A 555 -39.16 14.40 -19.42
CA SER A 555 -39.00 15.25 -20.61
C SER A 555 -37.76 16.13 -20.58
N SER A 556 -37.30 16.56 -21.76
CA SER A 556 -36.21 17.54 -21.91
C SER A 556 -36.46 18.88 -21.19
N PRO A 557 -37.68 19.46 -21.17
CA PRO A 557 -37.99 20.64 -20.36
C PRO A 557 -37.71 20.43 -18.85
N GLU A 558 -38.00 19.27 -18.30
CA GLU A 558 -37.74 18.97 -16.88
C GLU A 558 -36.23 18.94 -16.57
N LYS A 559 -35.42 18.39 -17.48
CA LYS A 559 -33.96 18.44 -17.36
C LYS A 559 -33.43 19.87 -17.38
N ILE A 560 -33.96 20.71 -18.30
CA ILE A 560 -33.56 22.12 -18.35
C ILE A 560 -33.96 22.82 -17.06
N ASN A 561 -35.20 22.60 -16.57
CA ASN A 561 -35.67 23.16 -15.32
C ASN A 561 -34.79 22.76 -14.11
N MET A 562 -34.34 21.52 -14.08
CA MET A 562 -33.39 21.06 -13.06
C MET A 562 -32.12 21.92 -13.04
N PHE A 563 -31.49 22.16 -14.19
CA PHE A 563 -30.29 23.02 -14.26
C PHE A 563 -30.59 24.46 -13.81
N GLU A 564 -31.75 25.02 -14.17
CA GLU A 564 -32.16 26.37 -13.75
C GLU A 564 -32.40 26.44 -12.22
N ILE A 565 -32.95 25.38 -11.62
CA ILE A 565 -33.07 25.28 -10.16
C ILE A 565 -31.69 25.31 -9.50
N PHE A 566 -30.72 24.54 -9.98
CA PHE A 566 -29.37 24.57 -9.43
C PHE A 566 -28.70 25.92 -9.59
N LYS A 567 -28.85 26.60 -10.73
CA LYS A 567 -28.36 27.98 -10.92
C LYS A 567 -28.94 28.96 -9.91
N LEU A 568 -30.22 28.79 -9.55
CA LEU A 568 -30.87 29.66 -8.56
C LEU A 568 -30.29 29.51 -7.15
N TYR A 569 -29.98 28.26 -6.76
CA TYR A 569 -29.49 27.95 -5.41
C TYR A 569 -27.96 27.99 -5.29
N MET A 570 -27.24 27.89 -6.40
CA MET A 570 -25.79 27.92 -6.51
C MET A 570 -25.35 29.03 -7.47
N PRO A 571 -25.58 30.31 -7.18
CA PRO A 571 -25.35 31.42 -8.08
C PRO A 571 -23.86 31.64 -8.40
N GLU A 572 -22.95 31.19 -7.57
CA GLU A 572 -21.50 31.26 -7.80
C GLU A 572 -21.07 30.37 -8.97
N ASP A 573 -21.76 29.24 -9.17
CA ASP A 573 -21.52 28.25 -10.22
C ASP A 573 -22.44 28.44 -11.43
N ALA A 574 -23.34 29.43 -11.42
CA ALA A 574 -24.40 29.62 -12.42
C ALA A 574 -23.88 29.75 -13.87
N ASN A 575 -22.66 30.27 -14.05
CA ASN A 575 -22.06 30.45 -15.38
C ASN A 575 -21.60 29.12 -16.02
N ASP A 576 -21.34 28.10 -15.20
CA ASP A 576 -20.90 26.77 -15.68
C ASP A 576 -21.42 25.64 -14.79
N ILE A 577 -22.72 25.66 -14.54
CA ILE A 577 -23.38 24.68 -13.67
C ILE A 577 -23.18 23.22 -14.13
N SER A 578 -22.88 23.01 -15.42
CA SER A 578 -22.60 21.69 -15.97
C SER A 578 -21.34 21.04 -15.42
N LYS A 579 -20.45 21.81 -14.76
CA LYS A 579 -19.31 21.27 -14.03
C LYS A 579 -19.72 20.61 -12.71
N CYS A 580 -20.77 21.15 -12.08
CA CYS A 580 -21.26 20.69 -10.79
C CYS A 580 -22.42 19.71 -10.92
N VAL A 581 -23.27 19.84 -11.94
CA VAL A 581 -24.46 19.01 -12.14
C VAL A 581 -24.34 18.21 -13.43
N ARG A 582 -24.53 16.89 -13.35
CA ARG A 582 -24.49 15.98 -14.49
C ARG A 582 -25.74 15.11 -14.55
N VAL A 583 -26.06 14.72 -15.79
CA VAL A 583 -27.05 13.68 -16.10
C VAL A 583 -26.29 12.55 -16.80
N ILE A 584 -26.46 11.32 -16.34
CA ILE A 584 -25.79 10.13 -16.86
C ILE A 584 -26.81 9.19 -17.53
#